data_843b51ae317d19617646d608b657001f
#
_entry.id   843b51ae317d19617646d608b657001f
#
_cell.length_a   1.000
_cell.length_b   1.000
_cell.length_c   1.000
_cell.angle_alpha   90.00
_cell.angle_beta   90.00
_cell.angle_gamma   90.00
#
_symmetry.space_group_name_H-M   'P 1'
#
loop_
_entity.id
_entity.type
_entity.pdbx_description
1 polymer ?
#
loop_
_entity_poly.entity_id
_entity_poly.type
_entity_poly.pdbx_seq_one_letter_code
_entity_poly.pdbx_strand_id
1 'polypeptide(L)'
;MTDHKHLKRLVRERSTRTGESYTTARRHVVAARVAARPPQHQPSDLVRRLLHAAGTDLSEPMICGLGGGIGFMAAVFDYRGMPPMLTIVAQHHPAPWTPTVLTRLGVPFTESHSTAPAAALKALRLSLAAGCPVYCTVAASRLPWRTVTVPIDADPHGILVLDEHPGGFTVHDTAPHQLPVDAFMEAWSAHRKGRHHRLVVTGTPTVPLPAAIPAALAETTAHLTGPVLGNAFDTNFGFTGMTRLASQLRDTRTKTGFPRRFAAPAALTFALRRLHECLEEQYTAPAATRPLYAEFLDEAATLTGNPHLTAAASAFRSSAAVWSAMATTAHHPTTTDPTTVFATLADLLDQARTIEESAIPLLQPPT
;
A
#
# COMPACT_ATOMS: atom_id res chain seq x y z
N MET A 1 5.77 -3.63 -31.41
CA MET A 1 4.48 -2.96 -31.76
C MET A 1 4.02 -2.25 -30.50
N THR A 2 3.83 -0.95 -30.55
CA THR A 2 3.58 -0.15 -29.35
C THR A 2 2.24 -0.49 -28.71
N ASP A 3 2.19 -0.63 -27.41
CA ASP A 3 1.01 -0.91 -26.56
C ASP A 3 -0.18 0.02 -26.90
N HIS A 4 0.11 1.23 -27.31
CA HIS A 4 -0.85 2.24 -27.78
C HIS A 4 -1.63 1.83 -29.05
N LYS A 5 -1.02 1.13 -30.01
CA LYS A 5 -1.70 0.64 -31.22
C LYS A 5 -2.64 -0.52 -30.88
N HIS A 6 -2.22 -1.39 -29.99
CA HIS A 6 -3.01 -2.52 -29.53
C HIS A 6 -4.26 -2.05 -28.74
N LEU A 7 -4.11 -1.09 -27.82
CA LEU A 7 -5.22 -0.49 -27.10
C LEU A 7 -6.26 0.14 -28.05
N LYS A 8 -5.81 0.96 -29.01
CA LYS A 8 -6.71 1.58 -30.00
C LYS A 8 -7.51 0.56 -30.80
N ARG A 9 -6.89 -0.58 -31.17
CA ARG A 9 -7.57 -1.69 -31.86
C ARG A 9 -8.68 -2.28 -30.99
N LEU A 10 -8.37 -2.66 -29.76
CA LEU A 10 -9.37 -3.24 -28.84
C LEU A 10 -10.55 -2.29 -28.56
N VAL A 11 -10.28 -1.00 -28.42
CA VAL A 11 -11.34 0.01 -28.23
C VAL A 11 -12.25 0.09 -29.45
N ARG A 12 -11.72 0.09 -30.67
CA ARG A 12 -12.50 0.11 -31.89
C ARG A 12 -13.34 -1.16 -32.06
N GLU A 13 -12.74 -2.34 -31.82
CA GLU A 13 -13.42 -3.63 -31.86
C GLU A 13 -14.62 -3.68 -30.89
N ARG A 14 -14.42 -3.18 -29.64
CA ARG A 14 -15.53 -3.09 -28.67
C ARG A 14 -16.58 -2.09 -29.13
N SER A 15 -16.21 -0.87 -29.53
CA SER A 15 -17.15 0.15 -30.00
C SER A 15 -18.00 -0.35 -31.17
N THR A 16 -17.39 -1.05 -32.12
CA THR A 16 -18.11 -1.65 -33.27
C THR A 16 -19.06 -2.77 -32.83
N ARG A 17 -18.64 -3.60 -31.88
CA ARG A 17 -19.45 -4.74 -31.38
C ARG A 17 -20.62 -4.33 -30.52
N THR A 18 -20.46 -3.28 -29.67
CA THR A 18 -21.45 -2.91 -28.66
C THR A 18 -22.26 -1.67 -29.02
N GLY A 19 -21.90 -0.93 -30.08
CA GLY A 19 -22.49 0.36 -30.42
C GLY A 19 -22.14 1.51 -29.46
N GLU A 20 -21.26 1.27 -28.48
CA GLU A 20 -20.80 2.31 -27.53
C GLU A 20 -19.96 3.38 -28.23
N SER A 21 -19.99 4.62 -27.71
CA SER A 21 -19.06 5.65 -28.16
C SER A 21 -17.60 5.20 -27.96
N TYR A 22 -16.67 5.70 -28.79
CA TYR A 22 -15.25 5.40 -28.65
C TYR A 22 -14.73 5.69 -27.23
N THR A 23 -15.19 6.78 -26.61
CA THR A 23 -14.80 7.18 -25.25
C THR A 23 -15.30 6.18 -24.21
N THR A 24 -16.55 5.73 -24.33
CA THR A 24 -17.14 4.71 -23.46
C THR A 24 -16.47 3.36 -23.64
N ALA A 25 -16.26 2.93 -24.89
CA ALA A 25 -15.54 1.71 -25.23
C ALA A 25 -14.08 1.73 -24.69
N ARG A 26 -13.39 2.90 -24.81
CA ARG A 26 -12.05 3.07 -24.28
C ARG A 26 -12.01 2.90 -22.76
N ARG A 27 -12.98 3.51 -22.06
CA ARG A 27 -13.10 3.37 -20.60
C ARG A 27 -13.27 1.91 -20.20
N HIS A 28 -14.17 1.18 -20.86
CA HIS A 28 -14.42 -0.23 -20.57
C HIS A 28 -13.25 -1.14 -20.92
N VAL A 29 -12.54 -0.91 -22.04
CA VAL A 29 -11.34 -1.69 -22.39
C VAL A 29 -10.20 -1.44 -21.42
N VAL A 30 -10.01 -0.20 -20.99
CA VAL A 30 -9.00 0.14 -19.96
C VAL A 30 -9.37 -0.49 -18.63
N ALA A 31 -10.63 -0.38 -18.19
CA ALA A 31 -11.11 -1.02 -16.97
C ALA A 31 -10.94 -2.54 -16.99
N ALA A 32 -11.27 -3.21 -18.10
CA ALA A 32 -11.08 -4.64 -18.25
C ALA A 32 -9.59 -5.06 -18.24
N ARG A 33 -8.69 -4.24 -18.81
CA ARG A 33 -7.24 -4.49 -18.73
C ARG A 33 -6.72 -4.32 -17.30
N VAL A 34 -7.17 -3.30 -16.59
CA VAL A 34 -6.84 -3.08 -15.17
C VAL A 34 -7.35 -4.23 -14.31
N ALA A 35 -8.58 -4.69 -14.55
CA ALA A 35 -9.15 -5.84 -13.84
C ALA A 35 -8.43 -7.17 -14.13
N ALA A 36 -7.81 -7.33 -15.31
CA ALA A 36 -7.06 -8.52 -15.69
C ALA A 36 -5.58 -8.48 -15.23
N ARG A 37 -5.10 -7.33 -14.72
CA ARG A 37 -3.74 -7.21 -14.18
C ARG A 37 -3.70 -7.85 -12.79
N PRO A 38 -2.67 -8.65 -12.46
CA PRO A 38 -2.51 -9.12 -11.10
C PRO A 38 -2.43 -7.92 -10.14
N PRO A 39 -3.01 -8.03 -8.95
CA PRO A 39 -3.00 -6.95 -7.98
C PRO A 39 -1.57 -6.59 -7.59
N GLN A 40 -1.29 -5.29 -7.50
CA GLN A 40 0.02 -4.76 -7.13
C GLN A 40 0.07 -4.33 -5.67
N HIS A 41 -1.11 -4.00 -5.09
CA HIS A 41 -1.26 -3.51 -3.74
C HIS A 41 -2.24 -4.41 -2.97
N GLN A 42 -1.69 -5.34 -2.20
CA GLN A 42 -2.47 -6.34 -1.46
C GLN A 42 -3.62 -5.74 -0.64
N PRO A 43 -3.45 -4.65 0.14
CA PRO A 43 -4.56 -4.06 0.89
C PRO A 43 -5.69 -3.55 -0.03
N SER A 44 -5.36 -2.98 -1.19
CA SER A 44 -6.38 -2.54 -2.17
C SER A 44 -7.13 -3.72 -2.77
N ASP A 45 -6.47 -4.84 -3.06
CA ASP A 45 -7.14 -6.04 -3.57
C ASP A 45 -8.11 -6.65 -2.54
N LEU A 46 -7.72 -6.66 -1.26
CA LEU A 46 -8.62 -7.13 -0.19
C LEU A 46 -9.88 -6.27 -0.11
N VAL A 47 -9.75 -4.93 -0.12
CA VAL A 47 -10.91 -4.02 -0.10
C VAL A 47 -11.72 -4.14 -1.37
N ARG A 48 -11.08 -4.28 -2.54
CA ARG A 48 -11.77 -4.51 -3.81
C ARG A 48 -12.67 -5.74 -3.76
N ARG A 49 -12.20 -6.83 -3.16
CA ARG A 49 -12.98 -8.06 -2.98
C ARG A 49 -14.13 -7.90 -2.00
N LEU A 50 -13.92 -7.17 -0.90
CA LEU A 50 -15.00 -6.83 0.05
C LEU A 50 -16.10 -6.02 -0.64
N LEU A 51 -15.73 -4.99 -1.40
CA LEU A 51 -16.67 -4.15 -2.13
C LEU A 51 -17.37 -4.92 -3.25
N HIS A 52 -16.66 -5.77 -3.99
CA HIS A 52 -17.23 -6.64 -5.01
C HIS A 52 -18.30 -7.58 -4.42
N ALA A 53 -18.00 -8.22 -3.28
CA ALA A 53 -18.97 -9.06 -2.57
C ALA A 53 -20.21 -8.28 -2.10
N ALA A 54 -20.07 -6.97 -1.85
CA ALA A 54 -21.17 -6.06 -1.55
C ALA A 54 -21.83 -5.44 -2.81
N GLY A 55 -21.48 -5.90 -4.02
CA GLY A 55 -22.07 -5.45 -5.28
C GLY A 55 -21.48 -4.15 -5.85
N THR A 56 -20.25 -3.77 -5.45
CA THR A 56 -19.59 -2.55 -5.93
C THR A 56 -18.22 -2.88 -6.52
N ASP A 57 -17.98 -2.44 -7.75
CA ASP A 57 -16.70 -2.60 -8.43
C ASP A 57 -15.95 -1.26 -8.50
N LEU A 58 -14.76 -1.22 -7.91
CA LEU A 58 -13.80 -0.13 -8.02
C LEU A 58 -12.45 -0.65 -8.53
N SER A 59 -11.70 0.22 -9.19
CA SER A 59 -10.33 -0.08 -9.62
C SER A 59 -9.38 -0.14 -8.42
N GLU A 60 -8.30 -0.90 -8.53
CA GLU A 60 -7.24 -0.94 -7.52
C GLU A 60 -6.60 0.44 -7.30
N PRO A 61 -6.26 1.23 -8.36
CA PRO A 61 -5.78 2.61 -8.17
C PRO A 61 -6.76 3.50 -7.41
N MET A 62 -8.06 3.45 -7.73
CA MET A 62 -9.07 4.24 -7.03
C MET A 62 -9.13 3.89 -5.55
N ILE A 63 -9.15 2.61 -5.20
CA ILE A 63 -9.15 2.16 -3.81
C ILE A 63 -7.88 2.59 -3.09
N CYS A 64 -6.70 2.46 -3.74
CA CYS A 64 -5.43 2.89 -3.19
C CYS A 64 -5.45 4.38 -2.85
N GLY A 65 -5.86 5.22 -3.80
CA GLY A 65 -5.95 6.66 -3.61
C GLY A 65 -6.95 7.06 -2.53
N LEU A 66 -8.13 6.46 -2.51
CA LEU A 66 -9.15 6.70 -1.48
C LEU A 66 -8.69 6.28 -0.08
N GLY A 67 -7.73 5.37 0.03
CA GLY A 67 -7.09 5.02 1.29
C GLY A 67 -6.03 6.02 1.79
N GLY A 68 -5.86 7.15 1.13
CA GLY A 68 -4.80 8.12 1.40
C GLY A 68 -3.55 7.93 0.51
N GLY A 69 -3.58 6.95 -0.38
CA GLY A 69 -2.60 6.75 -1.45
C GLY A 69 -1.19 6.52 -0.95
N ILE A 70 -0.41 7.56 -0.91
CA ILE A 70 1.01 7.56 -0.56
C ILE A 70 1.31 8.41 0.67
N GLY A 71 2.41 8.09 1.30
CA GLY A 71 3.00 8.85 2.41
C GLY A 71 4.49 8.55 2.47
N PHE A 72 5.10 8.81 3.60
CA PHE A 72 6.47 8.41 3.91
C PHE A 72 6.66 8.33 5.42
N MET A 73 7.27 7.26 5.87
CA MET A 73 7.83 7.12 7.21
C MET A 73 9.11 6.30 7.11
N ALA A 74 10.16 6.73 7.79
CA ALA A 74 11.39 5.96 7.90
C ALA A 74 11.87 5.90 9.35
N ALA A 75 12.24 4.70 9.81
CA ALA A 75 12.82 4.48 11.11
C ALA A 75 13.81 3.31 11.07
N VAL A 76 14.72 3.27 12.03
CA VAL A 76 15.58 2.10 12.27
C VAL A 76 15.27 1.56 13.67
N PHE A 77 14.83 0.30 13.71
CA PHE A 77 14.50 -0.41 14.93
C PHE A 77 15.63 -1.37 15.31
N ASP A 78 15.96 -1.40 16.60
CA ASP A 78 16.94 -2.32 17.17
C ASP A 78 16.24 -3.45 17.91
N TYR A 79 16.39 -4.68 17.41
CA TYR A 79 15.89 -5.89 18.05
C TYR A 79 17.05 -6.73 18.56
N ARG A 80 16.89 -7.32 19.73
CA ARG A 80 17.94 -8.17 20.33
C ARG A 80 18.26 -9.36 19.40
N GLY A 81 19.55 -9.52 19.10
CA GLY A 81 20.03 -10.63 18.27
C GLY A 81 19.90 -10.43 16.77
N MET A 82 19.53 -9.24 16.32
CA MET A 82 19.39 -8.90 14.89
C MET A 82 20.22 -7.65 14.55
N PRO A 83 20.65 -7.49 13.30
CA PRO A 83 21.16 -6.21 12.82
C PRO A 83 20.09 -5.12 12.93
N PRO A 84 20.47 -3.84 12.99
CA PRO A 84 19.53 -2.73 12.96
C PRO A 84 18.60 -2.84 11.75
N MET A 85 17.29 -2.78 11.99
CA MET A 85 16.27 -2.98 10.96
C MET A 85 15.77 -1.65 10.41
N LEU A 86 16.18 -1.32 9.19
CA LEU A 86 15.59 -0.22 8.45
C LEU A 86 14.16 -0.58 8.04
N THR A 87 13.23 0.30 8.33
CA THR A 87 11.84 0.20 7.90
C THR A 87 11.42 1.50 7.23
N ILE A 88 10.91 1.40 6.01
CA ILE A 88 10.28 2.48 5.27
C ILE A 88 8.83 2.08 5.00
N VAL A 89 7.90 2.96 5.29
CA VAL A 89 6.49 2.83 4.89
C VAL A 89 6.19 3.96 3.93
N ALA A 90 6.03 3.61 2.65
CA ALA A 90 5.90 4.58 1.57
C ALA A 90 4.45 4.81 1.12
N GLN A 91 3.51 4.19 1.81
CA GLN A 91 2.07 4.38 1.62
C GLN A 91 1.44 5.11 2.81
N HIS A 92 0.11 5.14 2.85
CA HIS A 92 -0.66 5.73 3.95
C HIS A 92 -0.25 5.15 5.32
N HIS A 93 -0.03 6.03 6.29
CA HIS A 93 0.29 5.72 7.69
C HIS A 93 -0.06 6.96 8.55
N PRO A 94 -0.51 6.85 9.80
CA PRO A 94 -0.61 5.67 10.66
C PRO A 94 -2.02 5.08 10.79
N ALA A 95 -3.03 5.70 10.19
CA ALA A 95 -4.43 5.28 10.36
C ALA A 95 -4.65 3.87 9.77
N PRO A 96 -5.59 3.09 10.33
CA PRO A 96 -5.96 1.80 9.75
C PRO A 96 -6.50 1.97 8.34
N TRP A 97 -5.79 1.46 7.33
CA TRP A 97 -6.03 1.75 5.93
C TRP A 97 -7.40 1.27 5.43
N THR A 98 -7.77 0.01 5.72
CA THR A 98 -9.04 -0.58 5.29
C THR A 98 -10.26 0.18 5.85
N PRO A 99 -10.37 0.46 7.16
CA PRO A 99 -11.45 1.30 7.68
C PRO A 99 -11.49 2.70 7.08
N THR A 100 -10.32 3.31 6.79
CA THR A 100 -10.24 4.65 6.17
C THR A 100 -10.90 4.67 4.80
N VAL A 101 -10.61 3.69 3.92
CA VAL A 101 -11.25 3.58 2.60
C VAL A 101 -12.77 3.43 2.74
N LEU A 102 -13.21 2.49 3.58
CA LEU A 102 -14.64 2.21 3.76
C LEU A 102 -15.40 3.42 4.32
N THR A 103 -14.83 4.11 5.32
CA THR A 103 -15.42 5.31 5.90
C THR A 103 -15.54 6.43 4.87
N ARG A 104 -14.50 6.65 4.05
CA ARG A 104 -14.49 7.69 3.01
C ARG A 104 -15.53 7.44 1.92
N LEU A 105 -15.78 6.19 1.62
CA LEU A 105 -16.83 5.78 0.69
C LEU A 105 -18.23 5.74 1.33
N GLY A 106 -18.35 5.96 2.65
CA GLY A 106 -19.61 5.78 3.37
C GLY A 106 -20.14 4.36 3.33
N VAL A 107 -19.23 3.37 3.26
CA VAL A 107 -19.60 1.94 3.28
C VAL A 107 -19.90 1.52 4.70
N PRO A 108 -21.08 0.97 4.99
CA PRO A 108 -21.38 0.41 6.31
C PRO A 108 -20.55 -0.83 6.57
N PHE A 109 -19.89 -0.89 7.73
CA PHE A 109 -19.15 -2.07 8.16
C PHE A 109 -19.23 -2.23 9.67
N THR A 110 -18.95 -3.44 10.15
CA THR A 110 -18.75 -3.73 11.56
C THR A 110 -17.31 -4.14 11.80
N GLU A 111 -16.69 -3.58 12.83
CA GLU A 111 -15.32 -3.90 13.23
C GLU A 111 -15.31 -4.34 14.70
N SER A 112 -14.58 -5.37 15.03
CA SER A 112 -14.50 -5.88 16.39
C SER A 112 -13.20 -6.61 16.69
N HIS A 113 -12.83 -6.60 17.96
CA HIS A 113 -11.74 -7.36 18.54
C HIS A 113 -12.27 -8.29 19.62
N SER A 114 -11.62 -9.41 19.85
CA SER A 114 -12.01 -10.34 20.91
C SER A 114 -10.80 -10.95 21.60
N THR A 115 -10.85 -11.05 22.91
CA THR A 115 -9.89 -11.81 23.69
C THR A 115 -10.29 -13.28 23.87
N ALA A 116 -11.55 -13.64 23.54
CA ALA A 116 -12.10 -14.98 23.65
C ALA A 116 -12.07 -15.71 22.29
N PRO A 117 -11.14 -16.67 22.07
CA PRO A 117 -10.96 -17.33 20.77
C PRO A 117 -12.22 -18.02 20.25
N ALA A 118 -12.92 -18.75 21.10
CA ALA A 118 -14.13 -19.48 20.73
C ALA A 118 -15.27 -18.56 20.29
N ALA A 119 -15.45 -17.41 20.96
CA ALA A 119 -16.44 -16.41 20.59
C ALA A 119 -16.08 -15.72 19.27
N ALA A 120 -14.80 -15.41 19.07
CA ALA A 120 -14.30 -14.85 17.81
C ALA A 120 -14.54 -15.80 16.63
N LEU A 121 -14.19 -17.08 16.80
CA LEU A 121 -14.39 -18.11 15.77
C LEU A 121 -15.88 -18.30 15.44
N LYS A 122 -16.73 -18.35 16.48
CA LYS A 122 -18.19 -18.43 16.27
C LYS A 122 -18.71 -17.24 15.49
N ALA A 123 -18.25 -16.02 15.80
CA ALA A 123 -18.69 -14.81 15.11
C ALA A 123 -18.19 -14.76 13.65
N LEU A 124 -16.95 -15.23 13.37
CA LEU A 124 -16.44 -15.41 12.01
C LEU A 124 -17.34 -16.34 11.20
N ARG A 125 -17.64 -17.53 11.73
CA ARG A 125 -18.49 -18.54 11.10
C ARG A 125 -19.90 -18.03 10.78
N LEU A 126 -20.48 -17.25 11.69
CA LEU A 126 -21.79 -16.62 11.44
C LEU A 126 -21.75 -15.65 10.26
N SER A 127 -20.68 -14.87 10.11
CA SER A 127 -20.53 -13.97 8.98
C SER A 127 -20.34 -14.73 7.67
N LEU A 128 -19.54 -15.79 7.65
CA LEU A 128 -19.36 -16.64 6.47
C LEU A 128 -20.66 -17.36 6.08
N ALA A 129 -21.40 -17.88 7.04
CA ALA A 129 -22.70 -18.51 6.80
C ALA A 129 -23.74 -17.53 6.22
N ALA A 130 -23.57 -16.23 6.48
CA ALA A 130 -24.38 -15.17 5.86
C ALA A 130 -23.86 -14.75 4.46
N GLY A 131 -22.82 -15.42 3.93
CA GLY A 131 -22.23 -15.11 2.63
C GLY A 131 -21.32 -13.89 2.63
N CYS A 132 -20.92 -13.38 3.82
CA CYS A 132 -20.09 -12.20 3.95
C CYS A 132 -18.62 -12.59 4.13
N PRO A 133 -17.69 -12.23 3.22
CA PRO A 133 -16.27 -12.33 3.45
C PRO A 133 -15.83 -11.52 4.68
N VAL A 134 -14.88 -12.04 5.43
CA VAL A 134 -14.41 -11.40 6.67
C VAL A 134 -12.96 -10.99 6.54
N TYR A 135 -12.69 -9.69 6.66
CA TYR A 135 -11.32 -9.20 6.79
C TYR A 135 -10.81 -9.50 8.21
N CYS A 136 -9.66 -10.14 8.29
CA CYS A 136 -8.99 -10.46 9.55
C CYS A 136 -7.57 -9.92 9.55
N THR A 137 -7.10 -9.40 10.69
CA THR A 137 -5.70 -9.03 10.90
C THR A 137 -5.01 -10.16 11.66
N VAL A 138 -3.97 -10.72 11.04
CA VAL A 138 -3.20 -11.86 11.55
C VAL A 138 -1.72 -11.49 11.70
N ALA A 139 -0.91 -12.34 12.32
CA ALA A 139 0.55 -12.21 12.30
C ALA A 139 1.09 -12.81 10.98
N ALA A 140 1.75 -11.98 10.16
CA ALA A 140 2.34 -12.40 8.87
C ALA A 140 3.32 -13.58 9.02
N SER A 141 4.09 -13.61 10.12
CA SER A 141 5.08 -14.66 10.44
C SER A 141 4.48 -16.05 10.66
N ARG A 142 3.15 -16.15 10.85
CA ARG A 142 2.43 -17.41 11.09
C ARG A 142 1.69 -17.94 9.86
N LEU A 143 1.82 -17.26 8.71
CA LEU A 143 1.20 -17.71 7.47
C LEU A 143 2.16 -18.63 6.70
N PRO A 144 1.77 -19.89 6.38
CA PRO A 144 2.70 -20.89 5.81
C PRO A 144 3.28 -20.52 4.45
N TRP A 145 2.59 -19.69 3.68
CA TRP A 145 3.02 -19.26 2.34
C TRP A 145 3.85 -17.97 2.35
N ARG A 146 4.05 -17.33 3.51
CA ARG A 146 4.82 -16.10 3.59
C ARG A 146 6.21 -16.34 4.13
N THR A 147 7.19 -15.89 3.38
CA THR A 147 8.56 -15.76 3.89
C THR A 147 8.74 -14.34 4.39
N VAL A 148 8.90 -14.17 5.69
CA VAL A 148 9.15 -12.88 6.29
C VAL A 148 10.62 -12.72 6.63
N THR A 149 11.22 -11.60 6.24
CA THR A 149 12.63 -11.30 6.55
C THR A 149 12.84 -11.15 8.06
N VAL A 150 11.82 -10.65 8.76
CA VAL A 150 11.85 -10.44 10.20
C VAL A 150 10.64 -11.13 10.82
N PRO A 151 10.81 -12.28 11.48
CA PRO A 151 9.71 -13.07 12.03
C PRO A 151 9.21 -12.49 13.36
N ILE A 152 8.58 -11.32 13.33
CA ILE A 152 7.95 -10.71 14.49
C ILE A 152 6.43 -10.84 14.42
N ASP A 153 5.82 -11.40 15.46
CA ASP A 153 4.35 -11.54 15.57
C ASP A 153 3.63 -10.18 15.75
N ALA A 154 4.39 -9.11 15.94
CA ALA A 154 3.85 -7.75 16.07
C ALA A 154 3.50 -7.11 14.73
N ASP A 155 3.91 -7.70 13.61
CA ASP A 155 3.65 -7.16 12.26
C ASP A 155 2.24 -7.57 11.80
N PRO A 156 1.27 -6.61 11.78
CA PRO A 156 -0.10 -6.90 11.40
C PRO A 156 -0.21 -7.14 9.91
N HIS A 157 -0.93 -8.16 9.51
CA HIS A 157 -1.18 -8.49 8.11
C HIS A 157 -2.66 -8.77 7.87
N GLY A 158 -3.24 -8.11 6.88
CA GLY A 158 -4.65 -8.31 6.50
C GLY A 158 -4.81 -9.52 5.59
N ILE A 159 -5.85 -10.32 5.83
CA ILE A 159 -6.31 -11.38 4.93
C ILE A 159 -7.83 -11.37 4.87
N LEU A 160 -8.42 -11.93 3.79
CA LEU A 160 -9.85 -12.21 3.74
C LEU A 160 -10.10 -13.69 3.99
N VAL A 161 -11.01 -13.99 4.90
CA VAL A 161 -11.59 -15.33 5.02
C VAL A 161 -12.84 -15.36 4.16
N LEU A 162 -12.86 -16.25 3.17
CA LEU A 162 -13.90 -16.30 2.13
C LEU A 162 -14.95 -17.36 2.41
N ASP A 163 -14.51 -18.51 2.89
CA ASP A 163 -15.39 -19.68 3.10
C ASP A 163 -14.77 -20.65 4.11
N GLU A 164 -15.61 -21.53 4.68
CA GLU A 164 -15.21 -22.64 5.53
C GLU A 164 -15.56 -23.98 4.86
N HIS A 165 -14.62 -24.92 4.90
CA HIS A 165 -14.77 -26.28 4.38
C HIS A 165 -14.22 -27.30 5.39
N PRO A 166 -14.41 -28.64 5.20
CA PRO A 166 -13.98 -29.65 6.17
C PRO A 166 -12.47 -29.60 6.52
N GLY A 167 -11.61 -29.07 5.62
CA GLY A 167 -10.17 -28.93 5.83
C GLY A 167 -9.72 -27.63 6.50
N GLY A 168 -10.62 -26.66 6.73
CA GLY A 168 -10.30 -25.35 7.29
C GLY A 168 -11.00 -24.20 6.56
N PHE A 169 -10.27 -23.10 6.37
CA PHE A 169 -10.77 -21.92 5.69
C PHE A 169 -10.11 -21.72 4.32
N THR A 170 -10.91 -21.26 3.36
CA THR A 170 -10.38 -20.61 2.17
C THR A 170 -10.10 -19.16 2.52
N VAL A 171 -8.84 -18.77 2.44
CA VAL A 171 -8.40 -17.39 2.71
C VAL A 171 -7.80 -16.78 1.46
N HIS A 172 -7.90 -15.46 1.32
CA HIS A 172 -7.24 -14.70 0.28
C HIS A 172 -6.26 -13.72 0.90
N ASP A 173 -5.02 -13.77 0.43
CA ASP A 173 -3.95 -12.82 0.71
C ASP A 173 -3.59 -12.10 -0.61
N THR A 174 -2.53 -12.46 -1.29
CA THR A 174 -2.26 -12.07 -2.70
C THR A 174 -2.82 -13.10 -3.69
N ALA A 175 -3.09 -14.30 -3.21
CA ALA A 175 -3.72 -15.42 -3.91
C ALA A 175 -4.63 -16.20 -2.95
N PRO A 176 -5.51 -17.08 -3.46
CA PRO A 176 -6.28 -17.99 -2.62
C PRO A 176 -5.39 -19.05 -1.97
N HIS A 177 -5.58 -19.31 -0.69
CA HIS A 177 -4.91 -20.33 0.09
C HIS A 177 -5.90 -21.15 0.91
N GLN A 178 -5.53 -22.38 1.24
CA GLN A 178 -6.23 -23.22 2.22
C GLN A 178 -5.48 -23.16 3.53
N LEU A 179 -6.18 -22.86 4.63
CA LEU A 179 -5.57 -22.75 5.95
C LEU A 179 -6.37 -23.55 6.98
N PRO A 180 -5.79 -24.56 7.62
CA PRO A 180 -6.44 -25.32 8.69
C PRO A 180 -6.91 -24.39 9.81
N VAL A 181 -8.03 -24.75 10.46
CA VAL A 181 -8.63 -23.92 11.53
C VAL A 181 -7.63 -23.59 12.62
N ASP A 182 -6.85 -24.57 13.08
CA ASP A 182 -5.87 -24.36 14.17
C ASP A 182 -4.76 -23.40 13.74
N ALA A 183 -4.22 -23.55 12.50
CA ALA A 183 -3.21 -22.65 11.96
C ALA A 183 -3.75 -21.21 11.78
N PHE A 184 -5.00 -21.09 11.30
CA PHE A 184 -5.66 -19.78 11.25
C PHE A 184 -5.79 -19.15 12.64
N MET A 185 -6.27 -19.92 13.62
CA MET A 185 -6.45 -19.42 15.00
C MET A 185 -5.11 -19.04 15.64
N GLU A 186 -4.03 -19.79 15.36
CA GLU A 186 -2.68 -19.42 15.79
C GLU A 186 -2.26 -18.07 15.22
N ALA A 187 -2.35 -17.89 13.89
CA ALA A 187 -1.99 -16.65 13.23
C ALA A 187 -2.85 -15.47 13.69
N TRP A 188 -4.16 -15.69 13.91
CA TRP A 188 -5.11 -14.67 14.33
C TRP A 188 -4.95 -14.25 15.79
N SER A 189 -4.42 -15.14 16.65
CA SER A 189 -4.16 -14.86 18.07
C SER A 189 -2.80 -14.23 18.33
N ALA A 190 -1.82 -14.45 17.44
CA ALA A 190 -0.44 -14.06 17.66
C ALA A 190 -0.25 -12.54 17.67
N HIS A 191 -0.99 -11.79 16.83
CA HIS A 191 -0.97 -10.33 16.83
C HIS A 191 -1.72 -9.76 18.03
N ARG A 192 -1.01 -9.52 19.13
CA ARG A 192 -1.63 -9.20 20.44
C ARG A 192 -2.45 -7.92 20.47
N LYS A 193 -2.03 -6.85 19.73
CA LYS A 193 -2.74 -5.57 19.70
C LYS A 193 -4.07 -5.66 18.93
N GLY A 194 -4.15 -6.48 17.90
CA GLY A 194 -5.33 -6.74 17.09
C GLY A 194 -5.87 -8.15 17.27
N ARG A 195 -5.80 -8.73 18.48
CA ARG A 195 -6.19 -10.13 18.72
C ARG A 195 -7.61 -10.39 18.27
N HIS A 196 -7.75 -11.37 17.39
CA HIS A 196 -9.01 -11.75 16.74
C HIS A 196 -9.76 -10.55 16.16
N HIS A 197 -9.00 -9.60 15.56
CA HIS A 197 -9.58 -8.49 14.81
C HIS A 197 -10.34 -9.01 13.59
N ARG A 198 -11.57 -8.53 13.40
CA ARG A 198 -12.37 -8.80 12.23
C ARG A 198 -13.14 -7.56 11.78
N LEU A 199 -13.29 -7.42 10.47
CA LEU A 199 -14.11 -6.40 9.84
C LEU A 199 -15.02 -7.07 8.78
N VAL A 200 -16.29 -6.70 8.77
CA VAL A 200 -17.30 -7.21 7.84
C VAL A 200 -18.03 -6.03 7.20
N VAL A 201 -18.02 -5.97 5.89
CA VAL A 201 -18.81 -4.99 5.13
C VAL A 201 -20.28 -5.43 5.12
N THR A 202 -21.20 -4.49 5.44
CA THR A 202 -22.63 -4.77 5.60
C THR A 202 -23.52 -4.01 4.63
N GLY A 203 -22.95 -3.25 3.71
CA GLY A 203 -23.70 -2.50 2.70
C GLY A 203 -22.82 -1.92 1.61
N THR A 204 -23.45 -1.15 0.71
CA THR A 204 -22.80 -0.52 -0.45
C THR A 204 -22.33 0.91 -0.12
N PRO A 205 -21.41 1.51 -0.91
CA PRO A 205 -21.01 2.90 -0.78
C PRO A 205 -22.19 3.86 -0.88
N THR A 206 -22.20 4.88 -0.02
CA THR A 206 -23.20 5.95 -0.02
C THR A 206 -22.64 7.30 -0.44
N VAL A 207 -21.29 7.46 -0.45
CA VAL A 207 -20.61 8.67 -0.88
C VAL A 207 -20.17 8.50 -2.34
N PRO A 208 -20.58 9.39 -3.26
CA PRO A 208 -20.13 9.36 -4.65
C PRO A 208 -18.62 9.60 -4.76
N LEU A 209 -17.94 8.94 -5.69
CA LEU A 209 -16.49 9.05 -5.89
C LEU A 209 -16.00 10.50 -6.03
N PRO A 210 -16.65 11.39 -6.84
CA PRO A 210 -16.21 12.78 -6.95
C PRO A 210 -16.22 13.54 -5.62
N ALA A 211 -17.08 13.16 -4.69
CA ALA A 211 -17.15 13.78 -3.35
C ALA A 211 -16.10 13.16 -2.39
N ALA A 212 -15.72 11.91 -2.57
CA ALA A 212 -14.72 11.23 -1.74
C ALA A 212 -13.27 11.62 -2.09
N ILE A 213 -12.99 11.91 -3.37
CA ILE A 213 -11.64 12.20 -3.89
C ILE A 213 -10.98 13.41 -3.20
N PRO A 214 -11.60 14.58 -3.00
CA PRO A 214 -10.93 15.72 -2.38
C PRO A 214 -10.40 15.43 -0.99
N ALA A 215 -11.14 14.68 -0.16
CA ALA A 215 -10.70 14.31 1.17
C ALA A 215 -9.48 13.35 1.12
N ALA A 216 -9.41 12.46 0.13
CA ALA A 216 -8.27 11.58 -0.07
C ALA A 216 -7.00 12.36 -0.47
N LEU A 217 -7.13 13.32 -1.39
CA LEU A 217 -6.04 14.19 -1.82
C LEU A 217 -5.51 15.06 -0.67
N ALA A 218 -6.42 15.62 0.13
CA ALA A 218 -6.08 16.42 1.31
C ALA A 218 -5.29 15.58 2.34
N GLU A 219 -5.69 14.32 2.57
CA GLU A 219 -4.99 13.41 3.48
C GLU A 219 -3.59 13.07 2.97
N THR A 220 -3.45 12.73 1.68
CA THR A 220 -2.12 12.50 1.08
C THR A 220 -1.23 13.74 1.24
N THR A 221 -1.77 14.93 0.97
CA THR A 221 -1.05 16.20 1.16
C THR A 221 -0.61 16.35 2.62
N ALA A 222 -1.50 16.15 3.58
CA ALA A 222 -1.20 16.25 5.01
C ALA A 222 -0.12 15.24 5.45
N HIS A 223 -0.16 14.01 4.96
CA HIS A 223 0.85 12.99 5.27
C HIS A 223 2.23 13.30 4.70
N LEU A 224 2.31 14.05 3.59
CA LEU A 224 3.58 14.42 2.99
C LEU A 224 4.15 15.73 3.55
N THR A 225 3.28 16.70 3.95
CA THR A 225 3.72 18.06 4.29
C THR A 225 3.58 18.45 5.75
N GLY A 226 2.70 17.79 6.51
CA GLY A 226 2.34 18.18 7.87
C GLY A 226 2.80 17.21 8.94
N PRO A 227 2.51 17.53 10.20
CA PRO A 227 2.64 16.57 11.29
C PRO A 227 1.58 15.47 11.11
N VAL A 228 1.98 14.22 11.32
CA VAL A 228 1.12 13.03 11.14
C VAL A 228 0.63 12.49 12.48
N LEU A 229 1.49 12.49 13.51
CA LEU A 229 1.18 11.98 14.85
C LEU A 229 1.01 13.10 15.88
N GLY A 230 1.46 14.32 15.59
CA GLY A 230 1.45 15.43 16.53
C GLY A 230 2.44 15.27 17.70
N ASN A 231 3.52 14.53 17.49
CA ASN A 231 4.55 14.30 18.52
C ASN A 231 5.96 14.30 17.93
N ALA A 232 6.97 14.06 18.77
CA ALA A 232 8.38 14.10 18.39
C ALA A 232 8.77 13.08 17.28
N PHE A 233 7.97 12.04 17.08
CA PHE A 233 8.22 11.04 16.04
C PHE A 233 7.87 11.57 14.64
N ASP A 234 7.14 12.68 14.53
CA ASP A 234 6.79 13.33 13.24
C ASP A 234 8.01 13.69 12.39
N THR A 235 9.17 13.85 13.00
CA THR A 235 10.43 14.04 12.25
C THR A 235 10.80 12.88 11.33
N ASN A 236 10.10 11.76 11.42
CA ASN A 236 10.30 10.58 10.57
C ASN A 236 9.29 10.49 9.42
N PHE A 237 8.29 11.40 9.37
CA PHE A 237 7.21 11.37 8.38
C PHE A 237 7.38 12.40 7.27
N GLY A 238 6.73 12.13 6.14
CA GLY A 238 6.61 13.01 5.00
C GLY A 238 7.95 13.52 4.47
N PHE A 239 7.96 14.72 3.91
CA PHE A 239 9.17 15.35 3.37
C PHE A 239 10.21 15.65 4.46
N THR A 240 9.78 15.96 5.67
CA THR A 240 10.69 16.09 6.82
C THR A 240 11.40 14.76 7.09
N GLY A 241 10.69 13.65 7.06
CA GLY A 241 11.27 12.31 7.22
C GLY A 241 12.22 11.94 6.07
N MET A 242 11.88 12.28 4.82
CA MET A 242 12.78 12.07 3.68
C MET A 242 14.08 12.88 3.84
N THR A 243 13.98 14.15 4.22
CA THR A 243 15.14 15.02 4.49
C THR A 243 16.01 14.46 5.60
N ARG A 244 15.40 14.02 6.70
CA ARG A 244 16.11 13.40 7.82
C ARG A 244 16.82 12.11 7.40
N LEU A 245 16.12 11.23 6.66
CA LEU A 245 16.72 9.99 6.17
C LEU A 245 17.91 10.28 5.24
N ALA A 246 17.78 11.21 4.29
CA ALA A 246 18.87 11.62 3.41
C ALA A 246 20.09 12.14 4.19
N SER A 247 19.86 12.92 5.24
CA SER A 247 20.92 13.38 6.14
C SER A 247 21.60 12.22 6.88
N GLN A 248 20.83 11.25 7.39
CA GLN A 248 21.37 10.07 8.06
C GLN A 248 22.15 9.14 7.11
N LEU A 249 21.70 9.01 5.87
CA LEU A 249 22.39 8.26 4.82
C LEU A 249 23.77 8.84 4.50
N ARG A 250 23.94 10.18 4.59
CA ARG A 250 25.23 10.87 4.34
C ARG A 250 26.10 11.04 5.58
N ASP A 251 25.55 10.84 6.78
CA ASP A 251 26.27 11.13 8.02
C ASP A 251 27.32 10.06 8.33
N THR A 252 28.59 10.39 8.10
CA THR A 252 29.75 9.56 8.44
C THR A 252 30.29 9.79 9.85
N ARG A 253 29.75 10.76 10.59
CA ARG A 253 30.34 11.25 11.87
C ARG A 253 29.67 10.67 13.10
N THR A 254 28.33 10.63 13.11
CA THR A 254 27.58 10.18 14.29
C THR A 254 27.39 8.66 14.32
N LYS A 255 27.03 8.13 15.49
CA LYS A 255 26.70 6.70 15.65
C LYS A 255 25.40 6.31 14.96
N THR A 256 24.50 7.27 14.72
CA THR A 256 23.23 7.09 14.04
C THR A 256 23.32 7.26 12.53
N GLY A 257 24.44 7.77 12.03
CA GLY A 257 24.72 7.86 10.60
C GLY A 257 24.88 6.47 9.99
N PHE A 258 24.24 6.26 8.85
CA PHE A 258 24.13 4.93 8.23
C PHE A 258 25.46 4.31 7.84
N PRO A 259 26.45 5.04 7.26
CA PRO A 259 27.76 4.47 6.96
C PRO A 259 28.47 3.86 8.17
N ARG A 260 28.24 4.41 9.36
CA ARG A 260 28.80 3.87 10.61
C ARG A 260 27.89 2.79 11.22
N ARG A 261 26.59 3.01 11.24
CA ARG A 261 25.62 2.10 11.84
C ARG A 261 25.57 0.75 11.11
N PHE A 262 25.76 0.77 9.81
CA PHE A 262 25.74 -0.40 8.93
C PHE A 262 27.11 -0.72 8.33
N ALA A 263 28.20 -0.36 9.03
CA ALA A 263 29.57 -0.63 8.56
C ALA A 263 29.91 -2.13 8.45
N ALA A 264 29.31 -2.97 9.30
CA ALA A 264 29.52 -4.42 9.22
C ALA A 264 28.88 -4.97 7.94
N PRO A 265 29.55 -5.82 7.14
CA PRO A 265 29.04 -6.33 5.86
C PRO A 265 27.66 -6.97 5.97
N ALA A 266 27.40 -7.78 7.01
CA ALA A 266 26.11 -8.41 7.24
C ALA A 266 25.00 -7.38 7.53
N ALA A 267 25.31 -6.31 8.29
CA ALA A 267 24.37 -5.23 8.59
C ALA A 267 24.07 -4.39 7.33
N LEU A 268 25.08 -4.09 6.51
CA LEU A 268 24.90 -3.40 5.24
C LEU A 268 23.98 -4.21 4.30
N THR A 269 24.31 -5.47 4.07
CA THR A 269 23.51 -6.37 3.22
C THR A 269 22.05 -6.44 3.70
N PHE A 270 21.84 -6.55 5.01
CA PHE A 270 20.51 -6.58 5.61
C PHE A 270 19.77 -5.26 5.40
N ALA A 271 20.41 -4.10 5.64
CA ALA A 271 19.80 -2.78 5.46
C ALA A 271 19.40 -2.52 4.00
N LEU A 272 20.28 -2.87 3.05
CA LEU A 272 20.02 -2.70 1.62
C LEU A 272 18.87 -3.61 1.14
N ARG A 273 18.86 -4.88 1.59
CA ARG A 273 17.74 -5.78 1.33
C ARG A 273 16.43 -5.22 1.90
N ARG A 274 16.44 -4.75 3.14
CA ARG A 274 15.25 -4.13 3.76
C ARG A 274 14.78 -2.89 3.00
N LEU A 275 15.70 -2.07 2.51
CA LEU A 275 15.34 -0.91 1.71
C LEU A 275 14.62 -1.32 0.42
N HIS A 276 15.16 -2.29 -0.31
CA HIS A 276 14.51 -2.84 -1.50
C HIS A 276 13.12 -3.39 -1.18
N GLU A 277 13.01 -4.29 -0.19
CA GLU A 277 11.73 -4.88 0.23
C GLU A 277 10.68 -3.82 0.60
N CYS A 278 11.06 -2.77 1.33
CA CYS A 278 10.15 -1.71 1.75
C CYS A 278 9.70 -0.79 0.59
N LEU A 279 10.39 -0.80 -0.55
CA LEU A 279 10.04 0.01 -1.71
C LEU A 279 9.30 -0.77 -2.80
N GLU A 280 9.43 -2.11 -2.82
CA GLU A 280 8.89 -2.95 -3.88
C GLU A 280 7.86 -3.98 -3.40
N GLU A 281 7.93 -4.44 -2.13
CA GLU A 281 7.22 -5.64 -1.70
C GLU A 281 6.43 -5.49 -0.40
N GLN A 282 6.99 -4.80 0.60
CA GLN A 282 6.44 -4.73 1.96
C GLN A 282 5.94 -3.33 2.28
N TYR A 283 4.73 -3.23 2.81
CA TYR A 283 4.09 -1.95 3.17
C TYR A 283 3.92 -0.99 1.97
N THR A 284 3.85 -1.52 0.76
CA THR A 284 3.84 -0.74 -0.48
C THR A 284 3.32 -1.56 -1.66
N ALA A 285 3.02 -0.88 -2.77
CA ALA A 285 3.07 -1.44 -4.12
C ALA A 285 4.44 -1.08 -4.74
N PRO A 286 4.86 -1.73 -5.85
CA PRO A 286 6.14 -1.45 -6.50
C PRO A 286 6.41 0.04 -6.71
N ALA A 287 7.69 0.42 -6.65
CA ALA A 287 8.15 1.80 -6.75
C ALA A 287 7.49 2.72 -5.71
N ALA A 288 7.45 2.24 -4.44
CA ALA A 288 6.91 2.99 -3.32
C ALA A 288 5.45 3.45 -3.53
N THR A 289 4.63 2.66 -4.23
CA THR A 289 3.21 2.93 -4.57
C THR A 289 3.00 4.07 -5.58
N ARG A 290 4.03 4.81 -5.99
CA ARG A 290 3.88 6.02 -6.82
C ARG A 290 3.23 5.76 -8.18
N PRO A 291 3.49 4.65 -8.92
CA PRO A 291 2.79 4.36 -10.18
C PRO A 291 1.29 4.17 -9.97
N LEU A 292 0.90 3.42 -8.94
CA LEU A 292 -0.50 3.15 -8.63
C LEU A 292 -1.23 4.43 -8.21
N TYR A 293 -0.56 5.30 -7.44
CA TYR A 293 -1.11 6.61 -7.08
C TYR A 293 -1.27 7.54 -8.28
N ALA A 294 -0.34 7.50 -9.25
CA ALA A 294 -0.48 8.24 -10.49
C ALA A 294 -1.67 7.74 -11.34
N GLU A 295 -1.94 6.44 -11.36
CA GLU A 295 -3.13 5.87 -12.00
C GLU A 295 -4.42 6.37 -11.31
N PHE A 296 -4.44 6.44 -9.97
CA PHE A 296 -5.55 7.05 -9.22
C PHE A 296 -5.78 8.51 -9.60
N LEU A 297 -4.72 9.31 -9.72
CA LEU A 297 -4.83 10.72 -10.08
C LEU A 297 -5.40 10.92 -11.49
N ASP A 298 -5.09 10.05 -12.46
CA ASP A 298 -5.70 10.09 -13.80
C ASP A 298 -7.19 9.74 -13.76
N GLU A 299 -7.57 8.73 -12.97
CA GLU A 299 -8.99 8.40 -12.77
C GLU A 299 -9.71 9.55 -12.06
N ALA A 300 -9.11 10.12 -11.03
CA ALA A 300 -9.65 11.26 -10.28
C ALA A 300 -9.80 12.50 -11.17
N ALA A 301 -8.81 12.80 -12.03
CA ALA A 301 -8.90 13.88 -13.01
C ALA A 301 -10.10 13.73 -13.93
N THR A 302 -10.34 12.48 -14.40
CA THR A 302 -11.48 12.19 -15.28
C THR A 302 -12.82 12.36 -14.57
N LEU A 303 -12.91 11.91 -13.31
CA LEU A 303 -14.15 11.95 -12.52
C LEU A 303 -14.50 13.35 -12.02
N THR A 304 -13.49 14.15 -11.68
CA THR A 304 -13.67 15.50 -11.12
C THR A 304 -13.57 16.60 -12.17
N GLY A 305 -13.10 16.30 -13.37
CA GLY A 305 -12.81 17.30 -14.40
C GLY A 305 -11.61 18.20 -14.09
N ASN A 306 -10.77 17.85 -13.10
CA ASN A 306 -9.62 18.64 -12.69
C ASN A 306 -8.34 18.28 -13.47
N PRO A 307 -7.87 19.12 -14.42
CA PRO A 307 -6.69 18.82 -15.24
C PRO A 307 -5.37 18.87 -14.45
N HIS A 308 -5.33 19.55 -13.29
CA HIS A 308 -4.13 19.60 -12.45
C HIS A 308 -3.75 18.21 -11.93
N LEU A 309 -4.73 17.33 -11.70
CA LEU A 309 -4.46 15.97 -11.27
C LEU A 309 -3.73 15.14 -12.33
N THR A 310 -3.95 15.42 -13.63
CA THR A 310 -3.17 14.79 -14.71
C THR A 310 -1.71 15.24 -14.68
N ALA A 311 -1.45 16.51 -14.40
CA ALA A 311 -0.09 17.01 -14.24
C ALA A 311 0.59 16.40 -12.99
N ALA A 312 -0.14 16.30 -11.87
CA ALA A 312 0.33 15.61 -10.68
C ALA A 312 0.65 14.14 -10.97
N ALA A 313 -0.21 13.42 -11.70
CA ALA A 313 0.02 12.04 -12.12
C ALA A 313 1.34 11.88 -12.90
N SER A 314 1.65 12.84 -13.79
CA SER A 314 2.92 12.84 -14.53
C SER A 314 4.12 13.01 -13.60
N ALA A 315 4.04 13.91 -12.62
CA ALA A 315 5.10 14.11 -11.63
C ALA A 315 5.32 12.85 -10.78
N PHE A 316 4.25 12.20 -10.30
CA PHE A 316 4.37 10.96 -9.53
C PHE A 316 4.89 9.77 -10.35
N ARG A 317 4.65 9.72 -11.67
CA ARG A 317 5.32 8.74 -12.55
C ARG A 317 6.83 9.02 -12.66
N SER A 318 7.22 10.29 -12.72
CA SER A 318 8.64 10.65 -12.71
C SER A 318 9.30 10.29 -11.37
N SER A 319 8.63 10.56 -10.24
CA SER A 319 9.08 10.12 -8.92
C SER A 319 9.18 8.59 -8.82
N ALA A 320 8.21 7.85 -9.36
CA ALA A 320 8.23 6.39 -9.41
C ALA A 320 9.50 5.82 -10.04
N ALA A 321 9.98 6.44 -11.14
CA ALA A 321 11.24 6.02 -11.77
C ALA A 321 12.43 6.19 -10.83
N VAL A 322 12.44 7.24 -10.01
CA VAL A 322 13.50 7.49 -9.02
C VAL A 322 13.42 6.48 -7.86
N TRP A 323 12.22 6.18 -7.37
CA TRP A 323 12.03 5.16 -6.33
C TRP A 323 12.45 3.77 -6.80
N SER A 324 12.12 3.39 -8.04
CA SER A 324 12.61 2.14 -8.66
C SER A 324 14.13 2.12 -8.80
N ALA A 325 14.76 3.24 -9.18
CA ALA A 325 16.22 3.34 -9.24
C ALA A 325 16.85 3.17 -7.84
N MET A 326 16.23 3.75 -6.79
CA MET A 326 16.66 3.58 -5.41
C MET A 326 16.56 2.12 -4.95
N ALA A 327 15.44 1.45 -5.23
CA ALA A 327 15.23 0.04 -4.93
C ALA A 327 16.24 -0.86 -5.68
N THR A 328 16.50 -0.59 -6.95
CA THR A 328 17.46 -1.30 -7.79
C THR A 328 18.90 -1.12 -7.28
N THR A 329 19.28 0.11 -6.91
CA THR A 329 20.59 0.41 -6.33
C THR A 329 20.79 -0.35 -5.01
N ALA A 330 19.76 -0.46 -4.19
CA ALA A 330 19.83 -1.24 -2.96
C ALA A 330 19.93 -2.74 -3.21
N HIS A 331 19.23 -3.26 -4.21
CA HIS A 331 19.23 -4.69 -4.55
C HIS A 331 20.54 -5.13 -5.24
N HIS A 332 21.09 -4.26 -6.10
CA HIS A 332 22.32 -4.49 -6.88
C HIS A 332 23.33 -3.36 -6.65
N PRO A 333 23.94 -3.25 -5.44
CA PRO A 333 24.90 -2.18 -5.18
C PRO A 333 26.15 -2.37 -6.03
N THR A 334 26.60 -1.29 -6.65
CA THR A 334 27.80 -1.29 -7.51
C THR A 334 29.10 -1.29 -6.71
N THR A 335 29.02 -1.09 -5.40
CA THR A 335 30.14 -1.10 -4.45
C THR A 335 29.69 -1.63 -3.10
N THR A 336 30.64 -2.15 -2.34
CA THR A 336 30.45 -2.58 -0.94
C THR A 336 30.85 -1.51 0.08
N ASP A 337 31.31 -0.34 -0.38
CA ASP A 337 31.60 0.78 0.51
C ASP A 337 30.30 1.43 1.01
N PRO A 338 29.99 1.36 2.31
CA PRO A 338 28.76 1.91 2.86
C PRO A 338 28.61 3.41 2.58
N THR A 339 29.70 4.18 2.58
CA THR A 339 29.66 5.62 2.39
C THR A 339 29.16 5.97 1.00
N THR A 340 29.72 5.33 -0.01
CA THR A 340 29.34 5.56 -1.42
C THR A 340 27.92 5.09 -1.71
N VAL A 341 27.54 3.87 -1.25
CA VAL A 341 26.20 3.33 -1.46
C VAL A 341 25.15 4.23 -0.84
N PHE A 342 25.31 4.61 0.43
CA PHE A 342 24.31 5.43 1.10
C PHE A 342 24.28 6.87 0.58
N ALA A 343 25.39 7.44 0.11
CA ALA A 343 25.40 8.74 -0.56
C ALA A 343 24.55 8.70 -1.85
N THR A 344 24.73 7.69 -2.69
CA THR A 344 23.92 7.49 -3.91
C THR A 344 22.42 7.36 -3.60
N LEU A 345 22.07 6.57 -2.58
CA LEU A 345 20.67 6.41 -2.14
C LEU A 345 20.09 7.72 -1.60
N ALA A 346 20.89 8.54 -0.93
CA ALA A 346 20.47 9.85 -0.43
C ALA A 346 20.20 10.84 -1.58
N ASP A 347 21.01 10.81 -2.66
CA ASP A 347 20.81 11.67 -3.82
C ASP A 347 19.51 11.31 -4.55
N LEU A 348 19.22 10.02 -4.72
CA LEU A 348 17.95 9.55 -5.28
C LEU A 348 16.75 9.95 -4.41
N LEU A 349 16.87 9.83 -3.09
CA LEU A 349 15.81 10.22 -2.17
C LEU A 349 15.51 11.73 -2.24
N ASP A 350 16.53 12.58 -2.32
CA ASP A 350 16.36 14.03 -2.49
C ASP A 350 15.72 14.37 -3.84
N GLN A 351 16.09 13.64 -4.90
CA GLN A 351 15.47 13.81 -6.23
C GLN A 351 13.98 13.45 -6.18
N ALA A 352 13.61 12.30 -5.59
CA ALA A 352 12.22 11.89 -5.44
C ALA A 352 11.43 12.93 -4.63
N ARG A 353 11.99 13.40 -3.49
CA ARG A 353 11.38 14.43 -2.65
C ARG A 353 11.11 15.72 -3.43
N THR A 354 12.09 16.21 -4.18
CA THR A 354 11.94 17.46 -4.95
C THR A 354 10.83 17.36 -6.00
N ILE A 355 10.72 16.22 -6.69
CA ILE A 355 9.64 15.99 -7.65
C ILE A 355 8.28 15.99 -6.94
N GLU A 356 8.16 15.27 -5.83
CA GLU A 356 6.91 15.15 -5.08
C GLU A 356 6.49 16.47 -4.42
N GLU A 357 7.43 17.25 -3.86
CA GLU A 357 7.16 18.60 -3.34
C GLU A 357 6.56 19.51 -4.40
N SER A 358 7.07 19.45 -5.64
CA SER A 358 6.54 20.24 -6.76
C SER A 358 5.12 19.82 -7.19
N ALA A 359 4.71 18.60 -6.89
CA ALA A 359 3.40 18.07 -7.24
C ALA A 359 2.30 18.44 -6.20
N ILE A 360 2.66 18.79 -4.97
CA ILE A 360 1.70 19.08 -3.88
C ILE A 360 0.68 20.16 -4.25
N PRO A 361 1.06 21.31 -4.83
CA PRO A 361 0.08 22.33 -5.21
C PRO A 361 -0.97 21.83 -6.21
N LEU A 362 -0.62 20.84 -7.04
CA LEU A 362 -1.51 20.26 -8.04
C LEU A 362 -2.57 19.32 -7.45
N LEU A 363 -2.40 18.84 -6.22
CA LEU A 363 -3.36 18.00 -5.50
C LEU A 363 -4.49 18.82 -4.86
N GLN A 364 -4.31 20.13 -4.74
CA GLN A 364 -5.31 21.03 -4.15
C GLN A 364 -6.43 21.35 -5.15
N PRO A 365 -7.66 21.63 -4.67
CA PRO A 365 -8.69 22.10 -5.57
C PRO A 365 -8.25 23.40 -6.27
N PRO A 366 -8.65 23.62 -7.53
CA PRO A 366 -8.38 24.89 -8.20
C PRO A 366 -9.01 26.02 -7.39
N THR A 367 -8.21 27.07 -7.11
CA THR A 367 -8.63 28.31 -6.46
C THR A 367 -9.57 29.12 -7.35
#